data_87e57f2651d59d080c028907d1ab7442
#
_entry.id   87e57f2651d59d080c028907d1ab7442
#
_cell.length_a   1.000
_cell.length_b   1.000
_cell.length_c   1.000
_cell.angle_alpha   90.00
_cell.angle_beta   90.00
_cell.angle_gamma   90.00
#
_symmetry.space_group_name_H-M   'P 1'
#
loop_
_entity.id
_entity.type
_entity.pdbx_description
1 polymer ?
#
loop_
_entity_poly.entity_id
_entity_poly.type
_entity_poly.pdbx_seq_one_letter_code
_entity_poly.pdbx_strand_id
1 'polypeptide(L)'
;MSLNEAQLFRLLTGFFGEDRVLFSMSVRAVCGGDLSVVTDVCDAETRAWAERSKCLFTVVDGADDPKMVVEFAPDFSLYIEVDQLERQNRLPGLLQSHGVQYLTISATELNEMLDPRSSLDLVALLKEKFGIYDSGDDLLDES
;
A
#
# COMPACT_ATOMS: atom_id res chain seq x y z
N MET A 1 -8.53 -0.45 13.90
CA MET A 1 -8.49 -1.21 12.65
C MET A 1 -9.84 -1.86 12.43
N SER A 2 -10.42 -1.71 11.25
CA SER A 2 -11.69 -2.35 10.90
C SER A 2 -11.53 -3.86 10.71
N LEU A 3 -12.64 -4.59 10.64
CA LEU A 3 -12.60 -6.04 10.38
C LEU A 3 -11.93 -6.34 9.03
N ASN A 4 -12.30 -5.59 7.99
CA ASN A 4 -11.70 -5.78 6.66
C ASN A 4 -10.20 -5.48 6.66
N GLU A 5 -9.80 -4.45 7.37
CA GLU A 5 -8.38 -4.13 7.51
C GLU A 5 -7.63 -5.21 8.27
N ALA A 6 -8.23 -5.77 9.33
CA ALA A 6 -7.62 -6.86 10.09
C ALA A 6 -7.46 -8.11 9.24
N GLN A 7 -8.44 -8.44 8.41
CA GLN A 7 -8.37 -9.57 7.49
C GLN A 7 -7.29 -9.37 6.43
N LEU A 8 -7.21 -8.16 5.88
CA LEU A 8 -6.17 -7.80 4.93
C LEU A 8 -4.78 -7.89 5.57
N PHE A 9 -4.65 -7.43 6.80
CA PHE A 9 -3.39 -7.51 7.55
C PHE A 9 -2.92 -8.97 7.69
N ARG A 10 -3.84 -9.89 7.99
CA ARG A 10 -3.51 -11.31 8.10
C ARG A 10 -3.05 -11.90 6.77
N LEU A 11 -3.69 -11.52 5.67
CA LEU A 11 -3.26 -11.97 4.34
C LEU A 11 -1.86 -11.48 4.02
N LEU A 12 -1.58 -10.21 4.31
CA LEU A 12 -0.28 -9.62 4.04
C LEU A 12 0.82 -10.25 4.91
N THR A 13 0.56 -10.43 6.21
CA THR A 13 1.55 -11.02 7.10
C THR A 13 1.77 -12.49 6.80
N GLY A 14 0.73 -13.20 6.35
CA GLY A 14 0.88 -14.59 5.91
C GLY A 14 1.71 -14.74 4.65
N PHE A 15 1.67 -13.74 3.76
CA PHE A 15 2.42 -13.77 2.51
C PHE A 15 3.84 -13.23 2.66
N PHE A 16 4.00 -12.07 3.29
CA PHE A 16 5.29 -11.38 3.39
C PHE A 16 6.05 -11.70 4.68
N GLY A 17 5.34 -12.07 5.74
CA GLY A 17 5.91 -12.28 7.07
C GLY A 17 5.47 -11.17 8.03
N GLU A 18 5.35 -11.53 9.32
CA GLU A 18 4.89 -10.60 10.34
C GLU A 18 5.85 -9.43 10.52
N ASP A 19 7.14 -9.66 10.35
CA ASP A 19 8.17 -8.64 10.52
C ASP A 19 8.27 -7.68 9.33
N ARG A 20 7.53 -7.97 8.26
CA ARG A 20 7.64 -7.22 7.01
C ARG A 20 6.45 -6.30 6.74
N VAL A 21 5.42 -6.34 7.57
CA VAL A 21 4.21 -5.53 7.39
C VAL A 21 4.02 -4.61 8.58
N LEU A 22 4.02 -3.30 8.33
CA LEU A 22 3.86 -2.29 9.36
C LEU A 22 2.51 -1.59 9.19
N PHE A 23 1.86 -1.27 10.31
CA PHE A 23 0.57 -0.62 10.33
C PHE A 23 0.70 0.85 10.65
N SER A 24 -0.01 1.69 9.90
CA SER A 24 -0.16 3.12 10.20
C SER A 24 1.15 3.91 10.19
N MET A 25 2.06 3.56 9.29
CA MET A 25 3.32 4.26 9.11
C MET A 25 3.06 5.61 8.43
N SER A 26 3.70 6.67 8.91
CA SER A 26 3.52 7.98 8.31
C SER A 26 4.03 8.01 6.86
N VAL A 27 3.36 8.79 6.02
CA VAL A 27 3.80 8.95 4.61
C VAL A 27 5.23 9.49 4.57
N ARG A 28 5.55 10.44 5.45
CA ARG A 28 6.90 10.97 5.53
C ARG A 28 7.94 9.90 5.81
N ALA A 29 7.66 8.99 6.75
CA ALA A 29 8.57 7.90 7.08
C ALA A 29 8.74 6.92 5.90
N VAL A 30 7.64 6.62 5.20
CA VAL A 30 7.71 5.77 4.00
C VAL A 30 8.59 6.39 2.93
N CYS A 31 8.58 7.72 2.81
CA CYS A 31 9.41 8.45 1.85
C CYS A 31 10.82 8.76 2.36
N GLY A 32 11.26 8.06 3.42
CA GLY A 32 12.62 8.21 3.93
C GLY A 32 12.83 9.41 4.84
N GLY A 33 11.76 10.05 5.30
CA GLY A 33 11.82 11.18 6.20
C GLY A 33 12.06 12.53 5.54
N ASP A 34 12.28 12.56 4.22
CA ASP A 34 12.59 13.80 3.51
C ASP A 34 11.50 14.16 2.50
N LEU A 35 10.72 15.17 2.83
CA LEU A 35 9.70 15.74 1.95
C LEU A 35 10.06 17.19 1.58
N SER A 36 11.32 17.58 1.77
CA SER A 36 11.76 18.95 1.54
C SER A 36 11.90 19.31 0.07
N VAL A 37 12.08 18.31 -0.80
CA VAL A 37 12.25 18.54 -2.23
C VAL A 37 10.89 18.73 -2.88
N VAL A 38 10.63 19.92 -3.40
CA VAL A 38 9.41 20.22 -4.14
C VAL A 38 9.66 19.90 -5.61
N THR A 39 8.85 18.98 -6.16
CA THR A 39 8.91 18.58 -7.57
C THR A 39 7.50 18.63 -8.15
N ASP A 40 7.36 18.24 -9.41
CA ASP A 40 6.03 18.17 -10.05
C ASP A 40 5.09 17.19 -9.33
N VAL A 41 5.64 16.17 -8.65
CA VAL A 41 4.84 15.18 -7.91
C VAL A 41 4.74 15.49 -6.43
N CYS A 42 5.56 16.39 -5.91
CA CYS A 42 5.55 16.76 -4.49
C CYS A 42 5.62 18.29 -4.34
N ASP A 43 4.51 18.94 -4.66
CA ASP A 43 4.37 20.38 -4.44
C ASP A 43 4.14 20.68 -2.95
N ALA A 44 4.02 21.96 -2.61
CA ALA A 44 3.84 22.40 -1.23
C ALA A 44 2.58 21.82 -0.59
N GLU A 45 1.49 21.71 -1.35
CA GLU A 45 0.23 21.15 -0.85
C GLU A 45 0.37 19.65 -0.59
N THR A 46 0.99 18.92 -1.50
CA THR A 46 1.23 17.49 -1.35
C THR A 46 2.13 17.23 -0.16
N ARG A 47 3.18 18.02 0.02
CA ARG A 47 4.07 17.90 1.17
C ARG A 47 3.33 18.14 2.47
N ALA A 48 2.51 19.18 2.56
CA ALA A 48 1.73 19.47 3.75
C ALA A 48 0.75 18.35 4.06
N TRP A 49 0.11 17.78 3.02
CA TRP A 49 -0.77 16.64 3.18
C TRP A 49 0.00 15.42 3.69
N ALA A 50 1.16 15.13 3.10
CA ALA A 50 1.96 13.96 3.44
C ALA A 50 2.48 14.01 4.89
N GLU A 51 2.81 15.20 5.39
CA GLU A 51 3.32 15.34 6.75
C GLU A 51 2.29 14.98 7.82
N ARG A 52 0.98 15.06 7.49
CA ARG A 52 -0.08 14.73 8.43
C ARG A 52 -0.80 13.42 8.11
N SER A 53 -0.36 12.69 7.09
CA SER A 53 -1.04 11.49 6.62
C SER A 53 -0.26 10.24 6.93
N LYS A 54 -0.98 9.10 6.97
CA LYS A 54 -0.41 7.79 7.26
C LYS A 54 -0.83 6.80 6.20
N CYS A 55 0.04 5.81 5.95
CA CYS A 55 -0.26 4.68 5.10
C CYS A 55 -0.91 3.59 5.94
N LEU A 56 -1.87 2.86 5.36
CA LEU A 56 -2.55 1.80 6.10
C LEU A 56 -1.57 0.68 6.44
N PHE A 57 -1.00 0.04 5.42
CA PHE A 57 0.01 -0.99 5.61
C PHE A 57 1.22 -0.68 4.74
N THR A 58 2.40 -0.89 5.28
CA THR A 58 3.66 -0.72 4.55
C THR A 58 4.43 -2.03 4.61
N VAL A 59 4.78 -2.56 3.44
CA VAL A 59 5.61 -3.75 3.32
C VAL A 59 7.06 -3.31 3.18
N VAL A 60 7.92 -3.82 4.04
CA VAL A 60 9.34 -3.48 4.05
C VAL A 60 10.18 -4.70 3.68
N ASP A 61 11.40 -4.46 3.20
CA ASP A 61 12.34 -5.54 2.89
C ASP A 61 13.15 -5.95 4.13
N GLY A 62 14.14 -6.81 3.94
CA GLY A 62 14.97 -7.30 5.04
C GLY A 62 15.83 -6.24 5.70
N ALA A 63 16.01 -5.09 5.06
CA ALA A 63 16.73 -3.95 5.62
C ALA A 63 15.79 -2.90 6.21
N ASP A 64 14.50 -3.24 6.38
CA ASP A 64 13.43 -2.36 6.87
C ASP A 64 13.16 -1.16 5.95
N ASP A 65 13.52 -1.26 4.68
CA ASP A 65 13.21 -0.22 3.70
C ASP A 65 11.82 -0.45 3.11
N PRO A 66 10.97 0.59 3.05
CA PRO A 66 9.64 0.48 2.44
C PRO A 66 9.72 0.11 0.96
N LYS A 67 8.93 -0.87 0.55
CA LYS A 67 8.87 -1.33 -0.83
C LYS A 67 7.48 -1.22 -1.43
N MET A 68 6.45 -1.33 -0.61
CA MET A 68 5.07 -1.25 -1.09
C MET A 68 4.16 -0.72 0.00
N VAL A 69 3.20 0.10 -0.38
CA VAL A 69 2.12 0.52 0.49
C VAL A 69 0.85 -0.16 0.00
N VAL A 70 0.12 -0.80 0.92
CA VAL A 70 -1.14 -1.47 0.63
C VAL A 70 -2.25 -0.75 1.36
N GLU A 71 -3.29 -0.37 0.62
CA GLU A 71 -4.45 0.29 1.20
C GLU A 71 -5.72 -0.43 0.82
N PHE A 72 -6.69 -0.41 1.73
CA PHE A 72 -8.00 -0.94 1.49
C PHE A 72 -8.89 0.15 0.88
N ALA A 73 -9.54 -0.16 -0.24
CA ALA A 73 -10.42 0.77 -0.91
C ALA A 73 -11.81 0.15 -1.05
N PRO A 74 -12.88 0.82 -0.62
CA PRO A 74 -14.24 0.35 -0.89
C PRO A 74 -14.49 0.27 -2.39
N ASP A 75 -15.22 -0.77 -2.83
CA ASP A 75 -15.53 -0.94 -4.26
C ASP A 75 -16.36 0.20 -4.81
N PHE A 76 -17.32 0.66 -4.02
CA PHE A 76 -18.24 1.68 -4.45
C PHE A 76 -18.63 2.56 -3.26
N SER A 77 -18.60 3.86 -3.49
CA SER A 77 -19.09 4.83 -2.52
C SER A 77 -19.76 5.97 -3.27
N LEU A 78 -20.97 6.32 -2.85
CA LEU A 78 -21.65 7.52 -3.35
C LEU A 78 -20.96 8.78 -2.86
N TYR A 79 -20.22 8.66 -1.75
CA TYR A 79 -19.50 9.78 -1.17
C TYR A 79 -18.05 9.38 -1.00
N ILE A 80 -17.17 10.01 -1.78
CA ILE A 80 -15.73 9.89 -1.59
C ILE A 80 -15.35 10.99 -0.62
N GLU A 81 -14.80 10.62 0.53
CA GLU A 81 -14.31 11.60 1.48
C GLU A 81 -13.14 12.38 0.89
N VAL A 82 -13.00 13.64 1.29
CA VAL A 82 -11.93 14.50 0.78
C VAL A 82 -10.56 13.88 1.02
N ASP A 83 -10.36 13.31 2.21
CA ASP A 83 -9.08 12.64 2.52
C ASP A 83 -8.79 11.48 1.57
N GLN A 84 -9.81 10.68 1.26
CA GLN A 84 -9.65 9.55 0.34
C GLN A 84 -9.32 10.03 -1.06
N LEU A 85 -9.96 11.09 -1.52
CA LEU A 85 -9.70 11.67 -2.83
C LEU A 85 -8.28 12.24 -2.91
N GLU A 86 -7.86 12.97 -1.88
CA GLU A 86 -6.49 13.49 -1.82
C GLU A 86 -5.46 12.35 -1.82
N ARG A 87 -5.76 11.27 -1.11
CA ARG A 87 -4.89 10.11 -1.04
C ARG A 87 -4.74 9.46 -2.42
N GLN A 88 -5.85 9.27 -3.14
CA GLN A 88 -5.83 8.69 -4.47
C GLN A 88 -5.07 9.57 -5.47
N ASN A 89 -5.16 10.88 -5.31
CA ASN A 89 -4.52 11.81 -6.24
C ASN A 89 -3.05 12.06 -5.93
N ARG A 90 -2.64 11.98 -4.68
CA ARG A 90 -1.29 12.40 -4.26
C ARG A 90 -0.36 11.24 -3.93
N LEU A 91 -0.88 10.19 -3.31
CA LEU A 91 -0.03 9.14 -2.77
C LEU A 91 0.69 8.30 -3.83
N PRO A 92 0.02 7.85 -4.92
CA PRO A 92 0.70 7.02 -5.91
C PRO A 92 1.93 7.69 -6.53
N GLY A 93 1.81 8.95 -6.95
CA GLY A 93 2.93 9.67 -7.54
C GLY A 93 4.06 9.91 -6.56
N LEU A 94 3.71 10.27 -5.33
CA LEU A 94 4.70 10.50 -4.29
C LEU A 94 5.48 9.24 -3.95
N LEU A 95 4.80 8.11 -3.80
CA LEU A 95 5.44 6.82 -3.52
C LEU A 95 6.31 6.38 -4.69
N GLN A 96 5.82 6.53 -5.91
CA GLN A 96 6.56 6.15 -7.10
C GLN A 96 7.88 6.93 -7.21
N SER A 97 7.86 8.21 -6.83
CA SER A 97 9.08 9.03 -6.85
C SER A 97 10.13 8.56 -5.85
N HIS A 98 9.73 7.78 -4.85
CA HIS A 98 10.63 7.20 -3.85
C HIS A 98 10.85 5.70 -4.05
N GLY A 99 10.43 5.15 -5.19
CA GLY A 99 10.64 3.74 -5.50
C GLY A 99 9.73 2.79 -4.72
N VAL A 100 8.61 3.29 -4.18
CA VAL A 100 7.66 2.49 -3.42
C VAL A 100 6.43 2.21 -4.27
N GLN A 101 6.03 0.94 -4.35
CA GLN A 101 4.83 0.55 -5.08
C GLN A 101 3.58 0.86 -4.28
N TYR A 102 2.47 1.09 -4.98
CA TYR A 102 1.19 1.39 -4.35
C TYR A 102 0.16 0.37 -4.82
N LEU A 103 -0.43 -0.35 -3.86
CA LEU A 103 -1.44 -1.37 -4.12
C LEU A 103 -2.71 -1.02 -3.35
N THR A 104 -3.84 -0.97 -4.07
CA THR A 104 -5.15 -0.88 -3.42
C THR A 104 -5.86 -2.20 -3.56
N ILE A 105 -6.50 -2.66 -2.49
CA ILE A 105 -7.28 -3.88 -2.47
C ILE A 105 -8.72 -3.50 -2.13
N SER A 106 -9.63 -3.84 -3.02
CA SER A 106 -11.07 -3.56 -2.85
C SER A 106 -11.73 -4.58 -1.95
N ALA A 107 -12.95 -4.26 -1.50
CA ALA A 107 -13.75 -5.20 -0.72
C ALA A 107 -14.05 -6.48 -1.50
N THR A 108 -14.35 -6.37 -2.80
CA THR A 108 -14.60 -7.52 -3.65
C THR A 108 -13.35 -8.40 -3.76
N GLU A 109 -12.19 -7.79 -4.01
CA GLU A 109 -10.92 -8.53 -4.08
C GLU A 109 -10.60 -9.22 -2.77
N LEU A 110 -10.79 -8.53 -1.65
CA LEU A 110 -10.54 -9.11 -0.33
C LEU A 110 -11.46 -10.30 -0.07
N ASN A 111 -12.75 -10.17 -0.37
CA ASN A 111 -13.70 -11.25 -0.18
C ASN A 111 -13.38 -12.46 -1.05
N GLU A 112 -12.93 -12.24 -2.28
CA GLU A 112 -12.51 -13.32 -3.16
C GLU A 112 -11.27 -14.03 -2.61
N MET A 113 -10.31 -13.29 -2.10
CA MET A 113 -9.10 -13.90 -1.52
C MET A 113 -9.40 -14.69 -0.24
N LEU A 114 -10.45 -14.33 0.48
CA LEU A 114 -10.86 -15.03 1.70
C LEU A 114 -11.77 -16.22 1.42
N ASP A 115 -12.33 -16.33 0.21
CA ASP A 115 -13.22 -17.42 -0.18
C ASP A 115 -12.39 -18.61 -0.64
N PRO A 116 -12.47 -19.77 0.05
CA PRO A 116 -11.67 -20.95 -0.32
C PRO A 116 -12.05 -21.54 -1.68
N ARG A 117 -13.19 -21.13 -2.24
CA ARG A 117 -13.63 -21.58 -3.57
C ARG A 117 -13.11 -20.72 -4.69
N SER A 118 -12.55 -19.54 -4.38
CA SER A 118 -12.01 -18.62 -5.36
C SER A 118 -10.59 -19.00 -5.71
N SER A 119 -10.20 -18.77 -6.97
CA SER A 119 -8.82 -18.94 -7.42
C SER A 119 -7.98 -17.69 -7.20
N LEU A 120 -8.61 -16.57 -6.79
CA LEU A 120 -7.88 -15.36 -6.53
C LEU A 120 -7.16 -15.45 -5.19
N ASP A 121 -5.86 -15.21 -5.22
CA ASP A 121 -5.05 -15.06 -4.02
C ASP A 121 -4.12 -13.86 -4.19
N LEU A 122 -3.31 -13.59 -3.18
CA LEU A 122 -2.44 -12.42 -3.22
C LEU A 122 -1.41 -12.51 -4.34
N VAL A 123 -0.91 -13.71 -4.66
CA VAL A 123 0.02 -13.93 -5.77
C VAL A 123 -0.62 -13.53 -7.09
N ALA A 124 -1.85 -14.00 -7.35
CA ALA A 124 -2.57 -13.68 -8.57
C ALA A 124 -2.84 -12.18 -8.68
N LEU A 125 -3.20 -11.55 -7.57
CA LEU A 125 -3.45 -10.12 -7.53
C LEU A 125 -2.19 -9.31 -7.84
N LEU A 126 -1.06 -9.70 -7.26
CA LEU A 126 0.22 -9.03 -7.52
C LEU A 126 0.67 -9.20 -8.97
N LYS A 127 0.44 -10.37 -9.56
CA LYS A 127 0.73 -10.59 -10.97
C LYS A 127 -0.10 -9.67 -11.87
N GLU A 128 -1.38 -9.52 -11.54
CA GLU A 128 -2.28 -8.66 -12.31
C GLU A 128 -1.86 -7.19 -12.24
N LYS A 129 -1.48 -6.72 -11.06
CA LYS A 129 -1.23 -5.30 -10.83
C LYS A 129 0.20 -4.85 -11.12
N PHE A 130 1.18 -5.72 -10.92
CA PHE A 130 2.60 -5.34 -11.01
C PHE A 130 3.43 -6.20 -11.96
N GLY A 131 2.86 -7.25 -12.51
CA GLY A 131 3.59 -8.19 -13.33
C GLY A 131 3.79 -9.52 -12.61
N ILE A 132 4.89 -10.22 -12.89
CA ILE A 132 5.07 -11.58 -12.41
C ILE A 132 5.91 -11.62 -11.14
N TYR A 133 5.29 -12.01 -10.03
CA TYR A 133 5.96 -12.32 -8.76
C TYR A 133 5.50 -13.71 -8.33
N ASP A 134 6.45 -14.60 -8.08
CA ASP A 134 6.15 -15.97 -7.66
C ASP A 134 5.96 -16.07 -6.15
N SER A 135 6.55 -15.14 -5.39
CA SER A 135 6.44 -15.13 -3.94
C SER A 135 6.64 -13.71 -3.41
N GLY A 136 6.35 -13.51 -2.13
CA GLY A 136 6.63 -12.24 -1.47
C GLY A 136 8.10 -11.91 -1.45
N ASP A 137 8.96 -12.93 -1.41
CA ASP A 137 10.41 -12.73 -1.42
C ASP A 137 10.89 -12.13 -2.74
N ASP A 138 10.27 -12.51 -3.87
CA ASP A 138 10.63 -11.94 -5.17
C ASP A 138 10.40 -10.42 -5.21
N LEU A 139 9.35 -9.95 -4.55
CA LEU A 139 9.06 -8.53 -4.47
C LEU A 139 10.02 -7.81 -3.55
N LEU A 140 10.41 -8.45 -2.44
CA LEU A 140 11.23 -7.84 -1.41
C LEU A 140 12.73 -8.04 -1.65
N ASP A 141 13.11 -8.93 -2.55
CA ASP A 141 14.51 -9.27 -2.85
C ASP A 141 15.06 -8.43 -4.00
N GLU A 142 14.70 -7.18 -4.04
CA GLU A 142 15.28 -6.23 -4.97
C GLU A 142 16.50 -5.57 -4.35
N SER A 143 17.59 -5.99 -4.74
CA SER A 143 18.82 -5.40 -4.27
C SER A 143 19.68 -4.91 -5.43
#